data_5c67ba0025d10062bc5860941db9630a
#
_entry.id   5c67ba0025d10062bc5860941db9630a
#
_cell.length_a   1.000
_cell.length_b   1.000
_cell.length_c   1.000
_cell.angle_alpha   90.00
_cell.angle_beta   90.00
_cell.angle_gamma   90.00
#
_symmetry.space_group_name_H-M   'P 1'
#
loop_
_entity.id
_entity.type
_entity.pdbx_description
1 polymer ?
#
loop_
_entity_poly.entity_id
_entity_poly.type
_entity_poly.pdbx_seq_one_letter_code
_entity_poly.pdbx_strand_id
1 'polypeptide(L)'
;MSGASSRRGSGGFTSIEVCRNHQLLSYKLLVLSLPFSNAAFVYPVPAENQECFLEAMKQVFEQMGGVPQQIWFDNLSAAVVHIEKQGERQLTDMFRRFCAHYRFEAVFCNPYSGHEKGHVEAKCGYSKRNWAVPVPVFENHEQLAEHFTKQAEQDRRRPHYSKRQTIEELWHHEEKRHLLQLPAEPFEAYRLQAAVVNKYGEIRVDGTTIPLVGQATPGT
;
A
#
# COMPACT_ATOMS: atom_id res chain seq x y z
N MET A 1 14.38 25.76 -3.71
CA MET A 1 14.38 24.45 -2.99
C MET A 1 13.05 23.69 -3.05
N SER A 2 12.05 24.09 -3.86
CA SER A 2 10.73 23.44 -3.92
C SER A 2 10.65 22.18 -4.82
N GLY A 3 11.57 22.00 -5.75
CA GLY A 3 11.48 20.94 -6.76
C GLY A 3 11.74 19.51 -6.28
N ALA A 4 12.44 19.30 -5.17
CA ALA A 4 12.74 17.95 -4.67
C ALA A 4 11.59 17.36 -3.84
N SER A 5 10.83 18.20 -3.14
CA SER A 5 9.71 17.76 -2.30
C SER A 5 8.49 17.31 -3.12
N SER A 6 8.26 17.89 -4.30
CA SER A 6 7.12 17.59 -5.16
C SER A 6 7.24 16.28 -5.96
N ARG A 7 8.37 15.59 -5.88
CA ARG A 7 8.63 14.30 -6.56
C ARG A 7 8.63 13.11 -5.62
N ARG A 8 8.40 13.35 -4.32
CA ARG A 8 8.57 12.39 -3.25
C ARG A 8 7.23 12.00 -2.63
N GLY A 9 7.05 10.71 -2.40
CA GLY A 9 5.99 10.17 -1.55
C GLY A 9 6.57 9.59 -0.26
N SER A 10 5.72 9.37 0.74
CA SER A 10 6.04 8.67 1.98
C SER A 10 4.99 7.62 2.26
N GLY A 11 5.39 6.36 2.36
CA GLY A 11 4.50 5.21 2.51
C GLY A 11 4.68 4.46 3.83
N GLY A 12 3.57 4.03 4.42
CA GLY A 12 3.58 3.23 5.65
C GLY A 12 2.25 2.56 5.91
N PHE A 13 2.25 1.61 6.85
CA PHE A 13 1.06 0.92 7.30
C PHE A 13 0.55 1.44 8.65
N THR A 14 -0.77 1.39 8.83
CA THR A 14 -1.40 1.53 10.13
C THR A 14 -2.43 0.42 10.34
N SER A 15 -2.54 -0.09 11.58
CA SER A 15 -3.56 -1.07 11.93
C SER A 15 -4.89 -0.37 12.20
N ILE A 16 -5.94 -0.90 11.60
CA ILE A 16 -7.32 -0.44 11.76
C ILE A 16 -8.22 -1.59 12.16
N GLU A 17 -9.33 -1.27 12.82
CA GLU A 17 -10.41 -2.21 13.08
C GLU A 17 -11.52 -2.00 12.06
N VAL A 18 -12.10 -3.07 11.58
CA VAL A 18 -13.22 -3.10 10.63
C VAL A 18 -14.23 -4.15 11.06
N CYS A 19 -15.47 -4.02 10.65
CA CYS A 19 -16.53 -4.97 11.01
C CYS A 19 -17.07 -5.65 9.77
N ARG A 20 -17.08 -6.99 9.76
CA ARG A 20 -17.69 -7.82 8.72
C ARG A 20 -18.52 -8.91 9.36
N ASN A 21 -19.77 -9.06 8.94
CA ASN A 21 -20.71 -10.06 9.49
C ASN A 21 -20.79 -10.00 11.04
N HIS A 22 -20.87 -8.80 11.61
CA HIS A 22 -20.88 -8.53 13.05
C HIS A 22 -19.61 -8.98 13.81
N GLN A 23 -18.52 -9.28 13.10
CA GLN A 23 -17.23 -9.61 13.69
C GLN A 23 -16.22 -8.48 13.47
N LEU A 24 -15.51 -8.11 14.53
CA LEU A 24 -14.39 -7.19 14.45
C LEU A 24 -13.16 -7.92 13.88
N LEU A 25 -12.58 -7.34 12.85
CA LEU A 25 -11.40 -7.83 12.18
C LEU A 25 -10.31 -6.77 12.24
N SER A 26 -9.07 -7.21 12.39
CA SER A 26 -7.91 -6.32 12.25
C SER A 26 -7.45 -6.32 10.79
N TYR A 27 -7.38 -5.13 10.20
CA TYR A 27 -6.87 -4.88 8.86
C TYR A 27 -5.66 -3.96 8.93
N LYS A 28 -4.92 -3.89 7.84
CA LYS A 28 -3.86 -2.92 7.63
C LYS A 28 -4.32 -1.91 6.57
N LEU A 29 -4.06 -0.64 6.81
CA LEU A 29 -4.28 0.42 5.82
C LEU A 29 -2.93 0.90 5.33
N LEU A 30 -2.61 0.68 4.06
CA LEU A 30 -1.48 1.34 3.42
C LEU A 30 -1.84 2.80 3.23
N VAL A 31 -0.95 3.68 3.64
CA VAL A 31 -1.07 5.14 3.45
C VAL A 31 0.15 5.61 2.68
N LEU A 32 -0.05 6.14 1.48
CA LEU A 32 0.95 6.88 0.72
C LEU A 32 0.59 8.36 0.76
N SER A 33 1.45 9.16 1.34
CA SER A 33 1.24 10.61 1.46
C SER A 33 2.30 11.39 0.72
N LEU A 34 1.92 12.57 0.25
CA LEU A 34 2.77 13.49 -0.48
C LEU A 34 3.11 14.68 0.42
N PRO A 35 4.39 14.85 0.81
CA PRO A 35 4.75 15.82 1.83
C PRO A 35 4.48 17.28 1.46
N PHE A 36 4.45 17.63 0.18
CA PHE A 36 4.26 19.01 -0.24
C PHE A 36 2.80 19.46 -0.12
N SER A 37 1.86 18.68 -0.65
CA SER A 37 0.42 18.97 -0.60
C SER A 37 -0.27 18.45 0.65
N ASN A 38 0.33 17.48 1.34
CA ASN A 38 -0.29 16.65 2.36
C ASN A 38 -1.44 15.77 1.83
N ALA A 39 -1.51 15.56 0.51
CA ALA A 39 -2.41 14.61 -0.09
C ALA A 39 -2.07 13.18 0.36
N ALA A 40 -3.09 12.35 0.55
CA ALA A 40 -2.91 10.94 0.85
C ALA A 40 -3.78 10.08 -0.05
N PHE A 41 -3.24 8.90 -0.36
CA PHE A 41 -3.89 7.82 -1.10
C PHE A 41 -3.75 6.56 -0.26
N VAL A 42 -4.80 5.76 -0.20
CA VAL A 42 -4.86 4.68 0.77
C VAL A 42 -5.50 3.43 0.19
N TYR A 43 -5.09 2.29 0.71
CA TYR A 43 -5.73 1.02 0.36
C TYR A 43 -5.70 0.04 1.55
N PRO A 44 -6.86 -0.53 1.94
CA PRO A 44 -6.93 -1.50 3.02
C PRO A 44 -6.48 -2.89 2.54
N VAL A 45 -5.81 -3.64 3.40
CA VAL A 45 -5.41 -5.03 3.14
C VAL A 45 -5.61 -5.89 4.39
N PRO A 46 -5.87 -7.21 4.23
CA PRO A 46 -6.12 -8.08 5.38
C PRO A 46 -4.87 -8.36 6.22
N ALA A 47 -3.68 -8.25 5.64
CA ALA A 47 -2.43 -8.57 6.32
C ALA A 47 -1.28 -7.68 5.84
N GLU A 48 -0.21 -7.59 6.64
CA GLU A 48 1.04 -6.93 6.28
C GLU A 48 2.06 -7.98 5.79
N ASN A 49 1.78 -8.54 4.62
CA ASN A 49 2.69 -9.41 3.89
C ASN A 49 3.06 -8.78 2.54
N GLN A 50 3.99 -9.40 1.83
CA GLN A 50 4.54 -8.87 0.58
C GLN A 50 3.47 -8.72 -0.50
N GLU A 51 2.64 -9.73 -0.70
CA GLU A 51 1.61 -9.75 -1.73
C GLU A 51 0.57 -8.66 -1.48
N CYS A 52 0.08 -8.55 -0.24
CA CYS A 52 -0.85 -7.50 0.18
C CYS A 52 -0.25 -6.09 0.02
N PHE A 53 1.04 -5.94 0.36
CA PHE A 53 1.74 -4.67 0.21
C PHE A 53 1.86 -4.25 -1.25
N LEU A 54 2.30 -5.15 -2.13
CA LEU A 54 2.48 -4.85 -3.55
C LEU A 54 1.14 -4.57 -4.24
N GLU A 55 0.09 -5.32 -3.87
CA GLU A 55 -1.27 -5.05 -4.36
C GLU A 55 -1.77 -3.69 -3.88
N ALA A 56 -1.60 -3.36 -2.60
CA ALA A 56 -1.98 -2.05 -2.08
C ALA A 56 -1.24 -0.90 -2.77
N MET A 57 0.06 -1.04 -3.01
CA MET A 57 0.86 -0.05 -3.74
C MET A 57 0.35 0.14 -5.17
N LYS A 58 0.03 -0.95 -5.87
CA LYS A 58 -0.56 -0.91 -7.22
C LYS A 58 -1.85 -0.11 -7.22
N GLN A 59 -2.78 -0.42 -6.32
CA GLN A 59 -4.06 0.26 -6.19
C GLN A 59 -3.90 1.76 -5.88
N VAL A 60 -2.95 2.10 -5.03
CA VAL A 60 -2.62 3.49 -4.71
C VAL A 60 -2.06 4.23 -5.93
N PHE A 61 -1.19 3.61 -6.72
CA PHE A 61 -0.67 4.21 -7.96
C PHE A 61 -1.76 4.44 -8.99
N GLU A 62 -2.71 3.52 -9.10
CA GLU A 62 -3.90 3.67 -9.97
C GLU A 62 -4.78 4.83 -9.51
N GLN A 63 -5.07 4.96 -8.20
CA GLN A 63 -5.79 6.11 -7.64
C GLN A 63 -5.10 7.45 -7.92
N MET A 64 -3.77 7.47 -7.87
CA MET A 64 -2.96 8.66 -8.17
C MET A 64 -2.92 8.98 -9.67
N GLY A 65 -3.14 8.00 -10.53
CA GLY A 65 -2.93 8.09 -11.96
C GLY A 65 -1.46 8.20 -12.35
N GLY A 66 -0.55 7.65 -11.52
CA GLY A 66 0.89 7.68 -11.75
C GLY A 66 1.70 7.30 -10.51
N VAL A 67 3.01 7.36 -10.62
CA VAL A 67 3.95 6.88 -9.60
C VAL A 67 4.90 8.00 -9.16
N PRO A 68 5.06 8.29 -7.86
CA PRO A 68 6.09 9.20 -7.38
C PRO A 68 7.49 8.70 -7.77
N GLN A 69 8.39 9.62 -8.14
CA GLN A 69 9.74 9.23 -8.56
C GLN A 69 10.54 8.58 -7.43
N GLN A 70 10.27 8.98 -6.18
CA GLN A 70 10.91 8.45 -4.98
C GLN A 70 9.88 8.24 -3.89
N ILE A 71 9.92 7.09 -3.20
CA ILE A 71 9.01 6.79 -2.10
C ILE A 71 9.83 6.40 -0.87
N TRP A 72 9.58 7.11 0.21
CA TRP A 72 10.19 6.89 1.50
C TRP A 72 9.33 5.98 2.35
N PHE A 73 9.91 4.89 2.84
CA PHE A 73 9.23 3.91 3.68
C PHE A 73 9.79 3.92 5.08
N ASP A 74 8.90 3.92 6.07
CA ASP A 74 9.27 3.69 7.45
C ASP A 74 9.08 2.21 7.78
N ASN A 75 10.20 1.54 8.07
CA ASN A 75 10.28 0.17 8.60
C ASN A 75 9.29 -0.85 7.97
N LEU A 76 9.33 -0.96 6.65
CA LEU A 76 8.44 -1.85 5.89
C LEU A 76 8.98 -3.28 5.88
N SER A 77 8.55 -4.12 6.82
CA SER A 77 8.95 -5.53 6.91
C SER A 77 8.56 -6.36 5.69
N ALA A 78 7.45 -6.03 5.05
CA ALA A 78 6.94 -6.72 3.86
C ALA A 78 7.87 -6.63 2.62
N ALA A 79 8.76 -5.63 2.58
CA ALA A 79 9.69 -5.41 1.46
C ALA A 79 11.13 -5.87 1.75
N VAL A 80 11.43 -6.26 2.99
CA VAL A 80 12.80 -6.51 3.47
C VAL A 80 12.98 -7.96 3.88
N VAL A 81 13.99 -8.64 3.33
CA VAL A 81 14.36 -10.01 3.73
C VAL A 81 15.18 -10.01 5.02
N HIS A 82 16.11 -9.08 5.13
CA HIS A 82 17.05 -9.02 6.24
C HIS A 82 17.59 -7.60 6.45
N ILE A 83 17.90 -7.25 7.71
CA ILE A 83 18.59 -6.00 8.05
C ILE A 83 20.02 -6.37 8.46
N GLU A 84 21.00 -5.93 7.69
CA GLU A 84 22.41 -6.17 8.00
C GLU A 84 22.90 -5.32 9.17
N LYS A 85 24.05 -5.71 9.77
CA LYS A 85 24.62 -5.04 10.97
C LYS A 85 24.92 -3.55 10.80
N GLN A 86 25.04 -3.07 9.55
CA GLN A 86 25.29 -1.65 9.22
C GLN A 86 24.00 -0.90 8.83
N GLY A 87 22.84 -1.51 9.02
CA GLY A 87 21.53 -0.90 8.65
C GLY A 87 21.18 -1.04 7.18
N GLU A 88 22.01 -1.67 6.36
CA GLU A 88 21.65 -2.01 4.98
C GLU A 88 20.54 -3.06 4.97
N ARG A 89 19.54 -2.83 4.13
CA ARG A 89 18.37 -3.69 4.02
C ARG A 89 18.43 -4.49 2.72
N GLN A 90 18.42 -5.81 2.85
CA GLN A 90 18.28 -6.69 1.70
C GLN A 90 16.81 -6.76 1.28
N LEU A 91 16.49 -6.17 0.14
CA LEU A 91 15.15 -6.18 -0.42
C LEU A 91 14.83 -7.53 -1.04
N THR A 92 13.56 -7.92 -0.98
CA THR A 92 13.08 -9.12 -1.68
C THR A 92 13.23 -8.93 -3.20
N ASP A 93 13.45 -10.03 -3.93
CA ASP A 93 13.54 -9.97 -5.40
C ASP A 93 12.24 -9.45 -6.02
N MET A 94 11.10 -9.83 -5.45
CA MET A 94 9.80 -9.38 -5.94
C MET A 94 9.63 -7.86 -5.75
N PHE A 95 10.05 -7.31 -4.62
CA PHE A 95 9.99 -5.87 -4.41
C PHE A 95 10.96 -5.10 -5.31
N ARG A 96 12.17 -5.63 -5.55
CA ARG A 96 13.10 -5.04 -6.53
C ARG A 96 12.52 -5.00 -7.94
N ARG A 97 11.89 -6.10 -8.37
CA ARG A 97 11.19 -6.17 -9.67
C ARG A 97 10.02 -5.19 -9.73
N PHE A 98 9.26 -5.03 -8.64
CA PHE A 98 8.19 -4.06 -8.52
C PHE A 98 8.70 -2.62 -8.68
N CYS A 99 9.76 -2.24 -7.98
CA CYS A 99 10.39 -0.91 -8.12
C CYS A 99 10.87 -0.66 -9.56
N ALA A 100 11.50 -1.65 -10.19
CA ALA A 100 11.96 -1.56 -11.58
C ALA A 100 10.78 -1.41 -12.56
N HIS A 101 9.69 -2.17 -12.36
CA HIS A 101 8.50 -2.14 -13.21
C HIS A 101 7.81 -0.77 -13.18
N TYR A 102 7.64 -0.18 -12.00
CA TYR A 102 7.04 1.15 -11.80
C TYR A 102 8.05 2.29 -11.88
N ARG A 103 9.35 1.99 -12.02
CA ARG A 103 10.46 2.93 -12.22
C ARG A 103 10.64 3.95 -11.10
N PHE A 104 10.31 3.61 -9.87
CA PHE A 104 10.51 4.49 -8.71
C PHE A 104 11.68 4.03 -7.84
N GLU A 105 12.27 4.98 -7.14
CA GLU A 105 13.29 4.72 -6.14
C GLU A 105 12.65 4.52 -4.77
N ALA A 106 12.92 3.37 -4.13
CA ALA A 106 12.51 3.10 -2.77
C ALA A 106 13.62 3.52 -1.79
N VAL A 107 13.30 4.40 -0.84
CA VAL A 107 14.20 4.86 0.21
C VAL A 107 13.66 4.42 1.55
N PHE A 108 14.50 3.81 2.37
CA PHE A 108 14.10 3.37 3.69
C PHE A 108 14.68 4.31 4.74
N CYS A 109 13.82 4.87 5.58
CA CYS A 109 14.23 5.74 6.66
C CYS A 109 15.13 4.99 7.66
N ASN A 110 16.19 5.64 8.09
CA ASN A 110 17.03 5.10 9.15
C ASN A 110 16.30 5.20 10.50
N PRO A 111 16.53 4.24 11.43
CA PRO A 111 15.86 4.21 12.74
C PRO A 111 15.98 5.50 13.55
N TYR A 112 17.00 6.32 13.28
CA TYR A 112 17.33 7.54 14.04
C TYR A 112 17.00 8.86 13.31
N SER A 113 16.34 8.82 12.14
CA SER A 113 16.02 10.03 11.34
C SER A 113 14.61 10.53 11.64
N GLY A 114 14.41 11.16 12.81
CA GLY A 114 13.11 11.60 13.29
C GLY A 114 12.36 12.59 12.36
N HIS A 115 13.06 13.42 11.59
CA HIS A 115 12.44 14.39 10.69
C HIS A 115 11.82 13.74 9.42
N GLU A 116 12.30 12.58 9.01
CA GLU A 116 11.84 11.88 7.81
C GLU A 116 10.63 10.98 8.10
N LYS A 117 10.53 10.46 9.33
CA LYS A 117 9.44 9.61 9.82
C LYS A 117 8.16 10.37 10.13
N GLY A 118 8.28 11.58 10.67
CA GLY A 118 7.17 12.32 11.27
C GLY A 118 5.98 12.54 10.34
N HIS A 119 6.20 12.68 9.02
CA HIS A 119 5.12 12.96 8.08
C HIS A 119 4.21 11.74 7.84
N VAL A 120 4.79 10.57 7.55
CA VAL A 120 3.99 9.35 7.28
C VAL A 120 3.34 8.83 8.56
N GLU A 121 4.05 8.86 9.69
CA GLU A 121 3.49 8.47 11.00
C GLU A 121 2.30 9.35 11.39
N ALA A 122 2.43 10.67 11.22
CA ALA A 122 1.35 11.62 11.49
C ALA A 122 0.13 11.35 10.58
N LYS A 123 0.35 11.06 9.29
CA LYS A 123 -0.72 10.77 8.34
C LYS A 123 -1.38 9.41 8.60
N CYS A 124 -0.61 8.37 8.93
CA CYS A 124 -1.12 7.08 9.39
C CYS A 124 -1.99 7.22 10.65
N GLY A 125 -1.51 7.96 11.65
CA GLY A 125 -2.27 8.24 12.85
C GLY A 125 -3.54 9.05 12.59
N TYR A 126 -3.47 10.03 11.70
CA TYR A 126 -4.62 10.82 11.27
C TYR A 126 -5.67 9.93 10.58
N SER A 127 -5.27 9.12 9.62
CA SER A 127 -6.15 8.21 8.87
C SER A 127 -6.88 7.25 9.81
N LYS A 128 -6.16 6.66 10.76
CA LYS A 128 -6.75 5.77 11.77
C LYS A 128 -7.82 6.46 12.61
N ARG A 129 -7.55 7.67 13.09
CA ARG A 129 -8.48 8.39 13.97
C ARG A 129 -9.67 9.01 13.26
N ASN A 130 -9.53 9.39 12.00
CA ASN A 130 -10.56 10.18 11.29
C ASN A 130 -11.29 9.37 10.21
N TRP A 131 -10.67 8.33 9.63
CA TRP A 131 -11.27 7.57 8.53
C TRP A 131 -11.72 6.16 8.96
N ALA A 132 -11.14 5.63 10.04
CA ALA A 132 -11.54 4.34 10.60
C ALA A 132 -12.42 4.49 11.87
N VAL A 133 -12.95 5.68 12.13
CA VAL A 133 -13.87 5.95 13.24
C VAL A 133 -15.07 6.75 12.71
N PRO A 134 -16.32 6.27 12.89
CA PRO A 134 -16.68 4.97 13.49
C PRO A 134 -16.12 3.77 12.72
N VAL A 135 -16.04 2.61 13.39
CA VAL A 135 -15.52 1.38 12.78
C VAL A 135 -16.27 1.07 11.48
N PRO A 136 -15.59 1.00 10.34
CA PRO A 136 -16.24 0.73 9.05
C PRO A 136 -16.87 -0.65 9.03
N VAL A 137 -18.12 -0.73 8.57
CA VAL A 137 -18.83 -1.98 8.31
C VAL A 137 -18.84 -2.25 6.81
N PHE A 138 -18.51 -3.47 6.41
CA PHE A 138 -18.43 -3.83 5.00
C PHE A 138 -18.86 -5.30 4.76
N GLU A 139 -19.29 -5.58 3.55
CA GLU A 139 -19.67 -6.92 3.09
C GLU A 139 -18.55 -7.57 2.28
N ASN A 140 -17.93 -6.79 1.41
CA ASN A 140 -16.84 -7.23 0.54
C ASN A 140 -15.68 -6.23 0.56
N HIS A 141 -14.52 -6.64 0.05
CA HIS A 141 -13.29 -5.86 0.09
C HIS A 141 -13.39 -4.56 -0.71
N GLU A 142 -14.11 -4.58 -1.83
CA GLU A 142 -14.31 -3.42 -2.72
C GLU A 142 -15.02 -2.28 -1.98
N GLN A 143 -16.06 -2.58 -1.21
CA GLN A 143 -16.75 -1.58 -0.38
C GLN A 143 -15.84 -0.95 0.67
N LEU A 144 -14.96 -1.75 1.29
CA LEU A 144 -13.99 -1.24 2.26
C LEU A 144 -12.96 -0.34 1.58
N ALA A 145 -12.44 -0.74 0.42
CA ALA A 145 -11.51 0.06 -0.36
C ALA A 145 -12.14 1.38 -0.81
N GLU A 146 -13.36 1.33 -1.31
CA GLU A 146 -14.13 2.51 -1.71
C GLU A 146 -14.37 3.47 -0.52
N HIS A 147 -14.70 2.94 0.66
CA HIS A 147 -14.88 3.74 1.87
C HIS A 147 -13.63 4.57 2.16
N PHE A 148 -12.45 3.94 2.22
CA PHE A 148 -11.22 4.66 2.53
C PHE A 148 -10.78 5.60 1.40
N THR A 149 -11.01 5.24 0.15
CA THR A 149 -10.76 6.13 -1.00
C THR A 149 -11.60 7.40 -0.90
N LYS A 150 -12.91 7.29 -0.62
CA LYS A 150 -13.80 8.43 -0.41
C LYS A 150 -13.36 9.32 0.77
N GLN A 151 -12.94 8.72 1.89
CA GLN A 151 -12.43 9.48 3.03
C GLN A 151 -11.17 10.28 2.68
N ALA A 152 -10.23 9.68 1.94
CA ALA A 152 -9.03 10.36 1.48
C ALA A 152 -9.34 11.47 0.47
N GLU A 153 -10.32 11.28 -0.41
CA GLU A 153 -10.79 12.30 -1.36
C GLU A 153 -11.44 13.50 -0.65
N GLN A 154 -12.28 13.22 0.34
CA GLN A 154 -12.88 14.28 1.15
C GLN A 154 -11.83 15.06 1.94
N ASP A 155 -10.83 14.38 2.50
CA ASP A 155 -9.71 15.04 3.20
C ASP A 155 -8.90 15.95 2.28
N ARG A 156 -8.73 15.61 1.01
CA ARG A 156 -8.02 16.46 0.04
C ARG A 156 -8.74 17.79 -0.25
N ARG A 157 -10.05 17.87 -0.06
CA ARG A 157 -10.83 19.10 -0.27
C ARG A 157 -10.64 20.15 0.81
N ARG A 158 -10.11 19.77 1.98
CA ARG A 158 -9.86 20.72 3.07
C ARG A 158 -8.70 21.67 2.77
N PRO A 159 -8.66 22.88 3.39
CA PRO A 159 -7.52 23.78 3.30
C PRO A 159 -6.24 23.11 3.82
N HIS A 160 -5.13 23.37 3.17
CA HIS A 160 -3.82 22.97 3.66
C HIS A 160 -3.47 23.79 4.93
N TYR A 161 -2.87 23.14 5.93
CA TYR A 161 -2.62 23.72 7.26
C TYR A 161 -1.71 24.96 7.27
N SER A 162 -0.84 25.14 6.26
CA SER A 162 0.11 26.26 6.17
C SER A 162 0.09 27.01 4.84
N LYS A 163 -0.68 26.55 3.85
CA LYS A 163 -0.76 27.16 2.52
C LYS A 163 -2.20 27.67 2.29
N ARG A 164 -2.36 28.68 1.46
CA ARG A 164 -3.68 29.31 1.20
C ARG A 164 -4.55 28.54 0.20
N GLN A 165 -4.16 27.34 -0.17
CA GLN A 165 -4.81 26.47 -1.13
C GLN A 165 -5.33 25.21 -0.46
N THR A 166 -6.26 24.51 -1.10
CA THR A 166 -6.68 23.18 -0.69
C THR A 166 -5.59 22.17 -0.97
N ILE A 167 -5.63 21.04 -0.27
CA ILE A 167 -4.72 19.91 -0.53
C ILE A 167 -4.86 19.43 -1.97
N GLU A 168 -6.09 19.37 -2.50
CA GLU A 168 -6.40 18.94 -3.88
C GLU A 168 -5.76 19.87 -4.92
N GLU A 169 -5.88 21.19 -4.76
CA GLU A 169 -5.25 22.17 -5.65
C GLU A 169 -3.73 22.03 -5.66
N LEU A 170 -3.12 21.91 -4.46
CA LEU A 170 -1.67 21.70 -4.35
C LEU A 170 -1.23 20.40 -5.00
N TRP A 171 -1.99 19.32 -4.79
CA TRP A 171 -1.75 18.03 -5.42
C TRP A 171 -1.76 18.13 -6.94
N HIS A 172 -2.83 18.69 -7.52
CA HIS A 172 -2.98 18.78 -8.96
C HIS A 172 -1.93 19.68 -9.62
N HIS A 173 -1.63 20.85 -9.02
CA HIS A 173 -0.76 21.84 -9.62
C HIS A 173 0.72 21.55 -9.42
N GLU A 174 1.11 20.95 -8.28
CA GLU A 174 2.52 20.86 -7.91
C GLU A 174 3.09 19.45 -7.98
N GLU A 175 2.30 18.41 -7.66
CA GLU A 175 2.84 17.05 -7.52
C GLU A 175 2.42 16.11 -8.64
N LYS A 176 1.15 16.13 -9.05
CA LYS A 176 0.61 15.22 -10.07
C LYS A 176 1.38 15.28 -11.40
N ARG A 177 1.81 16.45 -11.81
CA ARG A 177 2.59 16.66 -13.05
C ARG A 177 3.99 16.02 -13.03
N HIS A 178 4.49 15.66 -11.86
CA HIS A 178 5.81 15.05 -11.69
C HIS A 178 5.76 13.53 -11.52
N LEU A 179 4.57 12.94 -11.54
CA LEU A 179 4.42 11.51 -11.50
C LEU A 179 4.99 10.85 -12.76
N LEU A 180 5.58 9.68 -12.58
CA LEU A 180 5.88 8.78 -13.68
C LEU A 180 4.58 8.19 -14.21
N GLN A 181 4.52 7.93 -15.50
CA GLN A 181 3.38 7.26 -16.11
C GLN A 181 3.27 5.82 -15.61
N LEU A 182 2.04 5.37 -15.40
CA LEU A 182 1.77 3.96 -15.13
C LEU A 182 2.25 3.10 -16.30
N PRO A 183 2.78 1.91 -16.04
CA PRO A 183 3.07 0.94 -17.10
C PRO A 183 1.76 0.50 -17.77
N ALA A 184 1.85 0.06 -19.03
CA ALA A 184 0.68 -0.42 -19.78
C ALA A 184 0.04 -1.65 -19.13
N GLU A 185 0.87 -2.53 -18.57
CA GLU A 185 0.41 -3.71 -17.84
C GLU A 185 0.69 -3.55 -16.35
N PRO A 186 -0.26 -3.87 -15.48
CA PRO A 186 -0.04 -3.81 -14.03
C PRO A 186 0.95 -4.91 -13.59
N PHE A 187 1.67 -4.64 -12.51
CA PHE A 187 2.54 -5.67 -11.91
C PHE A 187 1.69 -6.79 -11.29
N GLU A 188 2.02 -8.02 -11.63
CA GLU A 188 1.37 -9.19 -11.04
C GLU A 188 2.14 -9.64 -9.78
N ALA A 189 1.54 -9.39 -8.62
CA ALA A 189 2.07 -9.79 -7.32
C ALA A 189 1.56 -11.19 -6.94
N TYR A 190 2.21 -12.23 -7.46
CA TYR A 190 1.87 -13.62 -7.10
C TYR A 190 3.10 -14.42 -6.71
N ARG A 191 2.88 -15.42 -5.87
CA ARG A 191 3.86 -16.44 -5.51
C ARG A 191 3.47 -17.77 -6.15
N LEU A 192 4.37 -18.35 -6.94
CA LEU A 192 4.20 -19.71 -7.42
C LEU A 192 4.64 -20.69 -6.34
N GLN A 193 3.76 -21.60 -5.98
CA GLN A 193 4.05 -22.67 -5.03
C GLN A 193 3.68 -24.00 -5.66
N ALA A 194 4.62 -24.94 -5.64
CA ALA A 194 4.32 -26.31 -6.02
C ALA A 194 3.42 -26.95 -4.96
N ALA A 195 2.33 -27.55 -5.38
CA ALA A 195 1.42 -28.27 -4.52
C ALA A 195 1.16 -29.68 -5.09
N VAL A 196 1.05 -30.67 -4.20
CA VAL A 196 0.71 -32.04 -4.58
C VAL A 196 -0.79 -32.22 -4.40
N VAL A 197 -1.43 -32.72 -5.45
CA VAL A 197 -2.86 -33.08 -5.43
C VAL A 197 -3.01 -34.39 -4.64
N ASN A 198 -3.86 -34.38 -3.62
CA ASN A 198 -4.17 -35.58 -2.84
C ASN A 198 -5.17 -36.49 -3.59
N LYS A 199 -5.42 -37.68 -3.06
CA LYS A 199 -6.34 -38.67 -3.66
C LYS A 199 -7.81 -38.22 -3.75
N TYR A 200 -8.16 -37.10 -3.14
CA TYR A 200 -9.51 -36.51 -3.18
C TYR A 200 -9.61 -35.34 -4.15
N GLY A 201 -8.57 -35.08 -4.95
CA GLY A 201 -8.54 -33.94 -5.89
C GLY A 201 -8.37 -32.58 -5.20
N GLU A 202 -7.69 -32.54 -4.06
CA GLU A 202 -7.48 -31.33 -3.28
C GLU A 202 -5.98 -31.01 -3.18
N ILE A 203 -5.67 -29.72 -3.11
CA ILE A 203 -4.33 -29.21 -2.76
C ILE A 203 -4.37 -28.52 -1.39
N ARG A 204 -3.25 -28.52 -0.70
CA ARG A 204 -3.08 -27.76 0.54
C ARG A 204 -2.12 -26.61 0.31
N VAL A 205 -2.62 -25.39 0.51
CA VAL A 205 -1.86 -24.13 0.38
C VAL A 205 -1.98 -23.34 1.68
N ASP A 206 -0.86 -23.03 2.31
CA ASP A 206 -0.77 -22.25 3.55
C ASP A 206 -1.75 -22.71 4.64
N GLY A 207 -1.86 -24.04 4.80
CA GLY A 207 -2.74 -24.66 5.80
C GLY A 207 -4.20 -24.82 5.37
N THR A 208 -4.62 -24.21 4.27
CA THR A 208 -5.98 -24.28 3.73
C THR A 208 -6.08 -25.37 2.67
N THR A 209 -7.11 -26.22 2.76
CA THR A 209 -7.42 -27.22 1.74
C THR A 209 -8.33 -26.63 0.68
N ILE A 210 -7.89 -26.69 -0.60
CA ILE A 210 -8.60 -26.13 -1.73
C ILE A 210 -8.98 -27.29 -2.67
N PRO A 211 -10.27 -27.56 -2.90
CA PRO A 211 -10.71 -28.54 -3.88
C PRO A 211 -10.45 -28.03 -5.29
N LEU A 212 -9.85 -28.87 -6.15
CA LEU A 212 -9.66 -28.56 -7.57
C LEU A 212 -10.96 -28.95 -8.30
N VAL A 213 -11.77 -27.98 -8.65
CA VAL A 213 -12.98 -28.18 -9.43
C VAL A 213 -12.61 -28.32 -10.90
N GLY A 214 -12.69 -29.53 -11.44
CA GLY A 214 -12.54 -29.79 -12.87
C GLY A 214 -11.26 -30.47 -13.30
N GLN A 215 -11.40 -31.71 -13.79
CA GLN A 215 -10.41 -32.53 -14.52
C GLN A 215 -9.19 -33.05 -13.72
N ALA A 216 -9.44 -33.89 -12.76
CA ALA A 216 -8.47 -34.96 -12.49
C ALA A 216 -8.72 -36.10 -13.51
N THR A 217 -8.01 -36.11 -14.61
CA THR A 217 -7.80 -37.35 -15.37
C THR A 217 -6.86 -38.20 -14.53
N PRO A 218 -7.28 -39.41 -14.07
CA PRO A 218 -6.35 -40.31 -13.42
C PRO A 218 -5.32 -40.74 -14.52
N GLY A 219 -4.10 -40.37 -14.32
CA GLY A 219 -3.00 -40.92 -15.11
C GLY A 219 -2.94 -42.43 -14.90
N THR A 220 -3.07 -43.15 -15.96
CA THR A 220 -2.72 -44.57 -16.12
C THR A 220 -1.24 -44.80 -15.86
#